data_7bde13fb6f9029402b753d82c5eb67e3
#
_entry.id   7bde13fb6f9029402b753d82c5eb67e3
#
_cell.length_a   1.000
_cell.length_b   1.000
_cell.length_c   1.000
_cell.angle_alpha   90.00
_cell.angle_beta   90.00
_cell.angle_gamma   90.00
#
_symmetry.space_group_name_H-M   'P 1'
#
loop_
_entity.id
_entity.type
_entity.pdbx_description
1 polymer ?
#
loop_
_entity_poly.entity_id
_entity_poly.type
_entity_poly.pdbx_seq_one_letter_code
_entity_poly.pdbx_strand_id
1 'polypeptide(L)'
;MYAILDIETTGGEYNEEGITEIAIYKYDGIRVVDQFITLIKPLREIQPFVVKLTGINSKMLCNAPMFHEVAKRIIEITKDCVLVAHNANFDYRVLKMEFSRLGFDFERQTICTVNLSKILLPNQPSFKLGNLTRSLGIPFSDQHRAYGDAKVTLKLFEILLEKDIKKNIVKKNIERLEIKIKNKCYSKIIDSLPTKMGVYYIYNKKNEIIYIGSSKNIKKQILDHLVSNKEESKVIQNDMYNVTYSITGGKLLTLLKEQNDIKKNKPYLNNSKRYRIFPVGIKIEKDS
;
A
#
# COMPACT_ATOMS: atom_id res chain seq x y z
N MET A 1 14.96 -14.02 -4.27
CA MET A 1 15.31 -13.78 -2.85
C MET A 1 14.19 -12.97 -2.18
N TYR A 2 13.93 -13.22 -0.91
CA TYR A 2 12.92 -12.55 -0.11
C TYR A 2 13.58 -11.95 1.13
N ALA A 3 13.11 -10.80 1.59
CA ALA A 3 13.48 -10.22 2.88
C ALA A 3 12.21 -10.12 3.72
N ILE A 4 12.04 -11.07 4.61
CA ILE A 4 10.90 -11.12 5.53
C ILE A 4 11.20 -10.17 6.68
N LEU A 5 10.33 -9.19 6.87
CA LEU A 5 10.59 -8.15 7.85
C LEU A 5 9.35 -7.85 8.69
N ASP A 6 9.63 -7.32 9.87
CA ASP A 6 8.68 -6.69 10.76
C ASP A 6 9.37 -5.54 11.49
N ILE A 7 8.62 -4.50 11.84
CA ILE A 7 9.12 -3.35 12.58
C ILE A 7 8.19 -2.98 13.74
N GLU A 8 8.80 -2.55 14.85
CA GLU A 8 8.10 -1.85 15.91
C GLU A 8 8.38 -0.35 15.80
N THR A 9 7.42 0.47 16.17
CA THR A 9 7.50 1.93 16.04
C THR A 9 7.19 2.65 17.34
N THR A 10 7.44 3.95 17.38
CA THR A 10 7.04 4.81 18.51
C THR A 10 5.54 4.99 18.65
N GLY A 11 4.75 4.62 17.61
CA GLY A 11 3.39 5.14 17.46
C GLY A 11 3.39 6.64 17.14
N GLY A 12 2.22 7.26 17.17
CA GLY A 12 2.05 8.68 16.87
C GLY A 12 1.21 8.92 15.61
N GLU A 13 1.31 10.12 15.06
CA GLU A 13 0.59 10.48 13.84
C GLU A 13 1.19 9.84 12.59
N TYR A 14 0.37 9.72 11.55
CA TYR A 14 0.75 9.13 10.28
C TYR A 14 1.94 9.85 9.64
N ASN A 15 2.98 9.11 9.29
CA ASN A 15 4.29 9.59 8.80
C ASN A 15 5.14 10.33 9.83
N GLU A 16 4.79 10.25 11.10
CA GLU A 16 5.58 10.82 12.17
C GLU A 16 6.27 9.78 13.04
N GLU A 17 5.95 8.52 12.87
CA GLU A 17 6.51 7.41 13.63
C GLU A 17 8.04 7.32 13.47
N GLY A 18 8.74 6.84 14.49
CA GLY A 18 10.13 6.39 14.42
C GLY A 18 10.21 4.89 14.65
N ILE A 19 11.18 4.21 14.04
CA ILE A 19 11.41 2.76 14.26
C ILE A 19 12.09 2.57 15.62
N THR A 20 11.59 1.62 16.43
CA THR A 20 12.15 1.23 17.71
C THR A 20 12.81 -0.16 17.70
N GLU A 21 12.34 -1.05 16.84
CA GLU A 21 12.95 -2.36 16.58
C GLU A 21 12.75 -2.72 15.11
N ILE A 22 13.70 -3.40 14.52
CA ILE A 22 13.61 -3.99 13.18
C ILE A 22 14.14 -5.41 13.20
N ALA A 23 13.44 -6.30 12.52
CA ALA A 23 13.89 -7.67 12.25
C ALA A 23 13.74 -7.97 10.77
N ILE A 24 14.81 -8.47 10.15
CA ILE A 24 14.84 -8.87 8.74
C ILE A 24 15.48 -10.25 8.64
N TYR A 25 14.79 -11.20 8.00
CA TYR A 25 15.32 -12.50 7.61
C TYR A 25 15.42 -12.56 6.09
N LYS A 26 16.65 -12.74 5.57
CA LYS A 26 16.87 -12.94 4.15
C LYS A 26 16.70 -14.43 3.83
N TYR A 27 15.73 -14.74 2.97
CA TYR A 27 15.28 -16.08 2.66
C TYR A 27 15.43 -16.37 1.16
N ASP A 28 16.06 -17.50 0.82
CA ASP A 28 16.31 -17.88 -0.58
C ASP A 28 15.15 -18.67 -1.22
N GLY A 29 14.14 -19.03 -0.43
CA GLY A 29 13.01 -19.87 -0.80
C GLY A 29 13.13 -21.28 -0.22
N ILE A 30 14.24 -21.60 0.47
CA ILE A 30 14.52 -22.89 1.11
C ILE A 30 14.94 -22.66 2.57
N ARG A 31 15.87 -21.71 2.80
CA ARG A 31 16.45 -21.42 4.13
C ARG A 31 16.74 -19.94 4.31
N VAL A 32 16.88 -19.53 5.56
CA VAL A 32 17.40 -18.21 5.92
C VAL A 32 18.90 -18.19 5.64
N VAL A 33 19.36 -17.27 4.81
CA VAL A 33 20.77 -17.12 4.40
C VAL A 33 21.46 -15.94 5.11
N ASP A 34 20.68 -15.02 5.67
CA ASP A 34 21.17 -13.86 6.41
C ASP A 34 20.07 -13.31 7.31
N GLN A 35 20.45 -12.64 8.40
CA GLN A 35 19.49 -11.99 9.28
C GLN A 35 20.04 -10.69 9.87
N PHE A 36 19.15 -9.77 10.17
CA PHE A 36 19.47 -8.53 10.85
C PHE A 36 18.36 -8.19 11.83
N ILE A 37 18.68 -8.13 13.12
CA ILE A 37 17.72 -7.86 14.19
C ILE A 37 18.40 -6.86 15.14
N THR A 38 17.73 -5.73 15.36
CA THR A 38 18.26 -4.71 16.29
C THR A 38 17.17 -3.81 16.82
N LEU A 39 17.38 -3.32 18.05
CA LEU A 39 16.68 -2.15 18.54
C LEU A 39 17.24 -0.90 17.82
N ILE A 40 16.41 0.11 17.66
CA ILE A 40 16.79 1.39 17.04
C ILE A 40 16.33 2.52 17.97
N LYS A 41 17.23 3.46 18.23
CA LYS A 41 16.92 4.66 19.00
C LYS A 41 16.20 5.67 18.10
N PRO A 42 14.90 5.91 18.31
CA PRO A 42 14.14 6.88 17.52
C PRO A 42 14.48 8.31 17.98
N LEU A 43 14.23 9.28 17.09
CA LEU A 43 14.33 10.71 17.43
C LEU A 43 13.10 11.23 18.20
N ARG A 44 12.10 10.39 18.40
CA ARG A 44 10.80 10.72 19.01
C ARG A 44 10.53 9.85 20.23
N GLU A 45 9.71 10.34 21.13
CA GLU A 45 9.27 9.58 22.30
C GLU A 45 8.34 8.45 21.91
N ILE A 46 8.45 7.32 22.63
CA ILE A 46 7.55 6.17 22.45
C ILE A 46 6.24 6.46 23.16
N GLN A 47 5.12 6.28 22.47
CA GLN A 47 3.81 6.46 23.06
C GLN A 47 3.58 5.43 24.20
N PRO A 48 2.96 5.82 25.33
CA PRO A 48 2.79 4.93 26.48
C PRO A 48 2.06 3.61 26.15
N PHE A 49 1.09 3.65 25.24
CA PHE A 49 0.38 2.44 24.82
C PHE A 49 1.28 1.48 24.03
N VAL A 50 2.25 2.00 23.25
CA VAL A 50 3.22 1.19 22.49
C VAL A 50 4.21 0.53 23.46
N VAL A 51 4.71 1.26 24.46
CA VAL A 51 5.53 0.67 25.53
C VAL A 51 4.81 -0.50 26.21
N LYS A 52 3.53 -0.33 26.51
CA LYS A 52 2.71 -1.39 27.10
C LYS A 52 2.50 -2.58 26.15
N LEU A 53 2.39 -2.34 24.86
CA LEU A 53 2.16 -3.36 23.84
C LEU A 53 3.42 -4.17 23.53
N THR A 54 4.55 -3.49 23.27
CA THR A 54 5.79 -4.10 22.78
C THR A 54 6.79 -4.44 23.90
N GLY A 55 6.63 -3.82 25.07
CA GLY A 55 7.60 -3.87 26.17
C GLY A 55 8.85 -3.04 25.93
N ILE A 56 9.01 -2.42 24.73
CA ILE A 56 10.16 -1.59 24.40
C ILE A 56 10.02 -0.23 25.08
N ASN A 57 11.02 0.15 25.85
CA ASN A 57 11.04 1.41 26.58
C ASN A 57 12.33 2.19 26.35
N SER A 58 12.35 3.46 26.75
CA SER A 58 13.47 4.36 26.50
C SER A 58 14.80 3.87 27.13
N LYS A 59 14.76 3.12 28.25
CA LYS A 59 15.97 2.54 28.86
C LYS A 59 16.61 1.50 27.94
N MET A 60 15.81 0.67 27.29
CA MET A 60 16.30 -0.35 26.33
C MET A 60 16.93 0.31 25.10
N LEU A 61 16.45 1.47 24.70
CA LEU A 61 16.90 2.19 23.50
C LEU A 61 18.06 3.16 23.77
N CYS A 62 18.48 3.32 25.03
CA CYS A 62 19.52 4.28 25.43
C CYS A 62 20.81 4.09 24.63
N ASN A 63 21.26 2.83 24.48
CA ASN A 63 22.50 2.45 23.79
C ASN A 63 22.22 1.83 22.40
N ALA A 64 20.99 1.87 21.92
CA ALA A 64 20.66 1.36 20.59
C ALA A 64 21.16 2.33 19.50
N PRO A 65 21.58 1.82 18.34
CA PRO A 65 22.00 2.66 17.22
C PRO A 65 20.82 3.50 16.71
N MET A 66 21.09 4.65 16.15
CA MET A 66 20.12 5.44 15.40
C MET A 66 19.91 4.84 14.02
N PHE A 67 18.79 5.17 13.36
CA PHE A 67 18.44 4.60 12.06
C PHE A 67 19.53 4.81 11.00
N HIS A 68 20.17 5.98 10.95
CA HIS A 68 21.23 6.27 9.97
C HIS A 68 22.46 5.36 10.12
N GLU A 69 22.74 4.86 11.33
CA GLU A 69 23.88 3.97 11.59
C GLU A 69 23.64 2.55 11.06
N VAL A 70 22.36 2.13 10.99
CA VAL A 70 21.96 0.80 10.51
C VAL A 70 21.43 0.81 9.06
N ALA A 71 21.18 1.99 8.50
CA ALA A 71 20.58 2.16 7.18
C ALA A 71 21.35 1.42 6.08
N LYS A 72 22.69 1.47 6.09
CA LYS A 72 23.54 0.74 5.14
C LYS A 72 23.28 -0.76 5.20
N ARG A 73 23.22 -1.34 6.40
CA ARG A 73 22.97 -2.77 6.59
C ARG A 73 21.58 -3.19 6.10
N ILE A 74 20.57 -2.35 6.32
CA ILE A 74 19.20 -2.58 5.82
C ILE A 74 19.19 -2.59 4.29
N ILE A 75 19.90 -1.65 3.63
CA ILE A 75 20.03 -1.64 2.16
C ILE A 75 20.68 -2.91 1.65
N GLU A 76 21.79 -3.34 2.27
CA GLU A 76 22.56 -4.52 1.86
C GLU A 76 21.75 -5.81 1.98
N ILE A 77 21.11 -6.05 3.13
CA ILE A 77 20.35 -7.28 3.36
C ILE A 77 19.09 -7.35 2.46
N THR A 78 18.49 -6.19 2.14
CA THR A 78 17.30 -6.10 1.29
C THR A 78 17.62 -5.94 -0.20
N LYS A 79 18.91 -5.89 -0.56
CA LYS A 79 19.33 -5.75 -1.97
C LYS A 79 18.88 -6.98 -2.76
N ASP A 80 18.28 -6.73 -3.93
CA ASP A 80 17.77 -7.73 -4.87
C ASP A 80 16.75 -8.70 -4.23
N CYS A 81 16.07 -8.25 -3.16
CA CYS A 81 15.03 -8.99 -2.49
C CYS A 81 13.65 -8.35 -2.67
N VAL A 82 12.63 -9.19 -2.67
CA VAL A 82 11.24 -8.76 -2.47
C VAL A 82 11.00 -8.70 -0.96
N LEU A 83 10.54 -7.57 -0.45
CA LEU A 83 10.16 -7.43 0.96
C LEU A 83 8.86 -8.17 1.22
N VAL A 84 8.84 -8.96 2.28
CA VAL A 84 7.65 -9.71 2.72
C VAL A 84 7.33 -9.30 4.15
N ALA A 85 6.10 -8.85 4.39
CA ALA A 85 5.64 -8.52 5.74
C ALA A 85 4.15 -8.85 5.92
N HIS A 86 3.73 -8.92 7.18
CA HIS A 86 2.32 -9.12 7.51
C HIS A 86 1.62 -7.77 7.66
N ASN A 87 0.92 -7.30 6.62
CA ASN A 87 0.47 -5.93 6.38
C ASN A 87 1.58 -4.99 5.85
N ALA A 88 2.32 -5.47 4.88
CA ALA A 88 3.52 -4.88 4.30
C ALA A 88 3.45 -3.38 3.96
N ASN A 89 2.24 -2.82 3.75
CA ASN A 89 2.07 -1.39 3.48
C ASN A 89 2.53 -0.52 4.66
N PHE A 90 2.34 -0.99 5.90
CA PHE A 90 2.77 -0.28 7.09
C PHE A 90 4.30 -0.25 7.19
N ASP A 91 4.92 -1.41 7.23
CA ASP A 91 6.37 -1.57 7.39
C ASP A 91 7.14 -0.85 6.28
N TYR A 92 6.72 -1.06 5.04
CA TYR A 92 7.37 -0.44 3.88
C TYR A 92 7.23 1.08 3.89
N ARG A 93 6.06 1.62 4.26
CA ARG A 93 5.85 3.06 4.40
C ARG A 93 6.80 3.68 5.43
N VAL A 94 6.88 3.08 6.60
CA VAL A 94 7.73 3.60 7.69
C VAL A 94 9.21 3.52 7.31
N LEU A 95 9.65 2.41 6.68
CA LEU A 95 11.01 2.32 6.14
C LEU A 95 11.30 3.39 5.09
N LYS A 96 10.41 3.59 4.12
CA LYS A 96 10.57 4.65 3.11
C LYS A 96 10.70 6.03 3.75
N MET A 97 9.90 6.29 4.76
CA MET A 97 9.92 7.55 5.48
C MET A 97 11.26 7.76 6.21
N GLU A 98 11.77 6.75 6.92
CA GLU A 98 13.07 6.85 7.60
C GLU A 98 14.22 7.06 6.61
N PHE A 99 14.22 6.34 5.47
CA PHE A 99 15.21 6.57 4.42
C PHE A 99 15.07 7.94 3.76
N SER A 100 13.85 8.42 3.55
CA SER A 100 13.59 9.76 3.00
C SER A 100 14.11 10.87 3.92
N ARG A 101 14.04 10.70 5.24
CA ARG A 101 14.65 11.61 6.22
C ARG A 101 16.19 11.69 6.09
N LEU A 102 16.81 10.62 5.57
CA LEU A 102 18.24 10.59 5.23
C LEU A 102 18.55 11.08 3.81
N GLY A 103 17.55 11.53 3.06
CA GLY A 103 17.70 11.93 1.66
C GLY A 103 17.87 10.77 0.68
N PHE A 104 17.54 9.53 1.09
CA PHE A 104 17.67 8.33 0.29
C PHE A 104 16.31 7.82 -0.20
N ASP A 105 16.19 7.53 -1.50
CA ASP A 105 14.97 6.94 -2.08
C ASP A 105 15.03 5.40 -1.97
N PHE A 106 14.33 4.86 -0.97
CA PHE A 106 14.27 3.42 -0.71
C PHE A 106 13.13 2.78 -1.48
N GLU A 107 13.46 2.13 -2.59
CA GLU A 107 12.48 1.45 -3.46
C GLU A 107 12.71 -0.06 -3.44
N ARG A 108 11.69 -0.82 -3.03
CA ARG A 108 11.67 -2.29 -3.04
C ARG A 108 10.30 -2.79 -3.45
N GLN A 109 10.26 -3.95 -4.08
CA GLN A 109 9.01 -4.69 -4.29
C GLN A 109 8.53 -5.26 -2.96
N THR A 110 7.22 -5.35 -2.75
CA THR A 110 6.64 -5.83 -1.50
C THR A 110 5.61 -6.93 -1.74
N ILE A 111 5.56 -7.91 -0.85
CA ILE A 111 4.50 -8.92 -0.76
C ILE A 111 3.85 -8.82 0.61
N CYS A 112 2.53 -8.72 0.64
CA CYS A 112 1.74 -8.72 1.86
C CYS A 112 1.21 -10.13 2.13
N THR A 113 1.64 -10.75 3.23
CA THR A 113 1.18 -12.11 3.60
C THR A 113 -0.30 -12.15 3.95
N VAL A 114 -0.91 -11.04 4.42
CA VAL A 114 -2.38 -10.96 4.60
C VAL A 114 -3.11 -11.17 3.27
N ASN A 115 -2.66 -10.48 2.21
CA ASN A 115 -3.29 -10.59 0.89
C ASN A 115 -3.08 -11.99 0.27
N LEU A 116 -1.87 -12.56 0.43
CA LEU A 116 -1.60 -13.93 -0.01
C LEU A 116 -2.44 -14.94 0.75
N SER A 117 -2.55 -14.79 2.08
CA SER A 117 -3.36 -15.70 2.90
C SER A 117 -4.83 -15.69 2.51
N LYS A 118 -5.41 -14.52 2.20
CA LYS A 118 -6.78 -14.43 1.70
C LYS A 118 -7.02 -15.19 0.40
N ILE A 119 -6.00 -15.32 -0.44
CA ILE A 119 -6.09 -16.03 -1.73
C ILE A 119 -5.83 -17.53 -1.56
N LEU A 120 -4.77 -17.89 -0.81
CA LEU A 120 -4.28 -19.27 -0.69
C LEU A 120 -4.94 -20.05 0.45
N LEU A 121 -5.51 -19.35 1.43
CA LEU A 121 -6.13 -19.89 2.64
C LEU A 121 -7.49 -19.21 2.90
N PRO A 122 -8.45 -19.21 1.94
CA PRO A 122 -9.66 -18.40 2.02
C PRO A 122 -10.57 -18.73 3.20
N ASN A 123 -10.50 -19.96 3.73
CA ASN A 123 -11.39 -20.46 4.78
C ASN A 123 -10.89 -20.16 6.20
N GLN A 124 -9.94 -19.22 6.38
CA GLN A 124 -9.46 -18.85 7.70
C GLN A 124 -10.42 -17.87 8.40
N PRO A 125 -10.70 -18.07 9.71
CA PRO A 125 -11.62 -17.21 10.44
C PRO A 125 -11.09 -15.78 10.67
N SER A 126 -9.78 -15.63 10.62
CA SER A 126 -9.11 -14.34 10.80
C SER A 126 -7.75 -14.32 10.08
N PHE A 127 -7.40 -13.15 9.54
CA PHE A 127 -6.10 -12.91 8.90
C PHE A 127 -5.17 -12.02 9.75
N LYS A 128 -5.48 -11.80 11.03
CA LYS A 128 -4.54 -11.20 11.99
C LYS A 128 -3.44 -12.22 12.29
N LEU A 129 -2.18 -11.80 12.34
CA LEU A 129 -1.01 -12.70 12.46
C LEU A 129 -1.19 -13.74 13.57
N GLY A 130 -1.45 -13.32 14.81
CA GLY A 130 -1.57 -14.23 15.93
C GLY A 130 -2.74 -15.22 15.82
N ASN A 131 -3.86 -14.83 15.20
CA ASN A 131 -5.01 -15.72 15.02
C ASN A 131 -4.75 -16.71 13.87
N LEU A 132 -4.22 -16.20 12.76
CA LEU A 132 -3.92 -17.01 11.58
C LEU A 132 -2.87 -18.07 11.89
N THR A 133 -1.79 -17.69 12.58
CA THR A 133 -0.71 -18.62 12.95
C THR A 133 -1.18 -19.68 13.93
N ARG A 134 -2.03 -19.30 14.90
CA ARG A 134 -2.66 -20.28 15.81
C ARG A 134 -3.53 -21.28 15.06
N SER A 135 -4.35 -20.83 14.09
CA SER A 135 -5.19 -21.74 13.29
C SER A 135 -4.39 -22.66 12.38
N LEU A 136 -3.14 -22.29 12.03
CA LEU A 136 -2.22 -23.09 11.23
C LEU A 136 -1.27 -23.95 12.07
N GLY A 137 -1.38 -23.91 13.40
CA GLY A 137 -0.50 -24.65 14.29
C GLY A 137 0.95 -24.14 14.35
N ILE A 138 1.18 -22.87 13.95
CA ILE A 138 2.50 -22.24 14.03
C ILE A 138 2.72 -21.75 15.46
N PRO A 139 3.77 -22.24 16.17
CA PRO A 139 4.10 -21.72 17.49
C PRO A 139 4.45 -20.23 17.43
N PHE A 140 3.88 -19.43 18.33
CA PHE A 140 4.11 -18.02 18.39
C PHE A 140 4.48 -17.58 19.82
N SER A 141 5.76 -17.44 20.08
CA SER A 141 6.34 -16.75 21.24
C SER A 141 6.69 -15.31 20.85
N ASP A 142 6.82 -14.43 21.82
CA ASP A 142 7.34 -13.08 21.62
C ASP A 142 6.49 -12.19 20.67
N GLN A 143 5.18 -12.29 20.81
CA GLN A 143 4.24 -11.42 20.10
C GLN A 143 4.50 -9.94 20.44
N HIS A 144 4.36 -9.05 19.44
CA HIS A 144 4.66 -7.62 19.53
C HIS A 144 6.15 -7.31 19.79
N ARG A 145 7.02 -8.17 19.25
CA ARG A 145 8.44 -7.94 19.11
C ARG A 145 8.81 -8.23 17.66
N ALA A 146 9.49 -7.30 17.02
CA ALA A 146 9.76 -7.41 15.58
C ALA A 146 10.43 -8.76 15.20
N TYR A 147 11.36 -9.27 16.00
CA TYR A 147 11.99 -10.56 15.73
C TYR A 147 11.01 -11.73 15.81
N GLY A 148 10.08 -11.71 16.75
CA GLY A 148 9.06 -12.75 16.92
C GLY A 148 8.05 -12.73 15.77
N ASP A 149 7.51 -11.55 15.48
CA ASP A 149 6.52 -11.34 14.41
C ASP A 149 7.13 -11.63 13.03
N ALA A 150 8.36 -11.21 12.74
CA ALA A 150 9.06 -11.53 11.50
C ALA A 150 9.36 -13.04 11.36
N LYS A 151 9.77 -13.72 12.44
CA LYS A 151 10.02 -15.16 12.45
C LYS A 151 8.76 -15.96 12.15
N VAL A 152 7.65 -15.57 12.76
CA VAL A 152 6.36 -16.22 12.54
C VAL A 152 5.81 -15.88 11.14
N THR A 153 6.03 -14.67 10.66
CA THR A 153 5.70 -14.27 9.28
C THR A 153 6.51 -15.07 8.26
N LEU A 154 7.78 -15.41 8.54
CA LEU A 154 8.58 -16.32 7.72
C LEU A 154 7.94 -17.70 7.64
N LYS A 155 7.55 -18.29 8.77
CA LYS A 155 6.88 -19.61 8.79
C LYS A 155 5.54 -19.60 8.05
N LEU A 156 4.76 -18.56 8.22
CA LEU A 156 3.54 -18.36 7.44
C LEU A 156 3.85 -18.28 5.93
N PHE A 157 4.89 -17.54 5.55
CA PHE A 157 5.27 -17.36 4.15
C PHE A 157 5.76 -18.67 3.53
N GLU A 158 6.49 -19.53 4.28
CA GLU A 158 6.87 -20.87 3.85
C GLU A 158 5.63 -21.70 3.49
N ILE A 159 4.62 -21.76 4.37
CA ILE A 159 3.34 -22.45 4.12
C ILE A 159 2.62 -21.87 2.87
N LEU A 160 2.63 -20.55 2.71
CA LEU A 160 2.00 -19.91 1.55
C LEU A 160 2.73 -20.26 0.24
N LEU A 161 4.06 -20.36 0.26
CA LEU A 161 4.86 -20.80 -0.90
C LEU A 161 4.58 -22.27 -1.26
N GLU A 162 4.45 -23.16 -0.27
CA GLU A 162 4.07 -24.56 -0.48
C GLU A 162 2.67 -24.71 -1.09
N LYS A 163 1.73 -23.86 -0.68
CA LYS A 163 0.36 -23.85 -1.23
C LYS A 163 0.30 -23.27 -2.64
N ASP A 164 1.20 -22.38 -3.03
CA ASP A 164 1.30 -21.82 -4.38
C ASP A 164 2.18 -22.73 -5.29
N ILE A 165 1.77 -24.00 -5.47
CA ILE A 165 2.51 -25.07 -6.17
C ILE A 165 3.07 -24.60 -7.53
N LYS A 166 2.34 -23.75 -8.25
CA LYS A 166 2.77 -23.21 -9.55
C LYS A 166 3.54 -21.90 -9.44
N LYS A 167 3.77 -21.38 -8.24
CA LYS A 167 4.36 -20.05 -7.95
C LYS A 167 3.73 -18.90 -8.73
N ASN A 168 2.53 -19.11 -9.29
CA ASN A 168 1.85 -18.17 -10.16
C ASN A 168 1.27 -16.97 -9.40
N ILE A 169 0.82 -17.18 -8.16
CA ILE A 169 0.18 -16.14 -7.36
C ILE A 169 1.24 -15.20 -6.82
N VAL A 170 2.33 -15.74 -6.27
CA VAL A 170 3.48 -14.95 -5.81
C VAL A 170 4.10 -14.19 -6.99
N LYS A 171 4.35 -14.85 -8.12
CA LYS A 171 4.91 -14.24 -9.34
C LYS A 171 4.03 -13.12 -9.88
N LYS A 172 2.71 -13.34 -9.99
CA LYS A 172 1.74 -12.31 -10.42
C LYS A 172 1.68 -11.12 -9.46
N ASN A 173 1.85 -11.34 -8.15
CA ASN A 173 1.93 -10.23 -7.19
C ASN A 173 3.21 -9.41 -7.39
N ILE A 174 4.35 -10.06 -7.67
CA ILE A 174 5.62 -9.39 -7.99
C ILE A 174 5.51 -8.63 -9.31
N GLU A 175 5.02 -9.25 -10.38
CA GLU A 175 4.84 -8.63 -11.71
C GLU A 175 3.89 -7.43 -11.65
N ARG A 176 2.80 -7.49 -10.87
CA ARG A 176 1.90 -6.33 -10.66
C ARG A 176 2.61 -5.15 -9.98
N LEU A 177 3.58 -5.42 -9.12
CA LEU A 177 4.38 -4.39 -8.47
C LEU A 177 5.43 -3.80 -9.43
N GLU A 178 6.01 -4.61 -10.32
CA GLU A 178 6.93 -4.13 -11.36
C GLU A 178 6.23 -3.16 -12.34
N ILE A 179 4.98 -3.46 -12.71
CA ILE A 179 4.16 -2.57 -13.53
C ILE A 179 3.89 -1.24 -12.80
N LYS A 180 3.71 -1.26 -11.47
CA LYS A 180 3.54 -0.05 -10.64
C LYS A 180 4.83 0.77 -10.53
N ILE A 181 5.99 0.12 -10.42
CA ILE A 181 7.30 0.78 -10.29
C ILE A 181 7.77 1.35 -11.63
N LYS A 182 7.50 0.66 -12.75
CA LYS A 182 7.81 1.18 -14.11
C LYS A 182 7.08 2.48 -14.44
N ASN A 183 6.01 2.79 -13.74
CA ASN A 183 5.26 4.02 -13.95
C ASN A 183 5.67 5.16 -12.99
N LYS A 184 6.97 5.48 -12.95
CA LYS A 184 7.53 6.69 -12.30
C LYS A 184 6.83 7.99 -12.77
N CYS A 185 6.08 7.92 -13.89
CA CYS A 185 5.20 8.98 -14.40
C CYS A 185 3.98 9.21 -13.50
N TYR A 186 3.45 8.19 -12.83
CA TYR A 186 2.23 8.31 -12.00
C TYR A 186 2.47 8.99 -10.66
N SER A 187 3.68 8.92 -10.08
CA SER A 187 3.96 9.59 -8.81
C SER A 187 3.78 11.10 -8.94
N LYS A 188 4.32 11.70 -9.99
CA LYS A 188 4.17 13.15 -10.25
C LYS A 188 2.70 13.56 -10.47
N ILE A 189 1.93 12.74 -11.20
CA ILE A 189 0.50 12.97 -11.41
C ILE A 189 -0.25 12.88 -10.08
N ILE A 190 -0.01 11.84 -9.28
CA ILE A 190 -0.67 11.62 -7.99
C ILE A 190 -0.37 12.75 -7.01
N ASP A 191 0.88 13.24 -6.99
CA ASP A 191 1.28 14.31 -6.07
C ASP A 191 0.63 15.65 -6.42
N SER A 192 0.30 15.88 -7.69
CA SER A 192 -0.42 17.07 -8.15
C SER A 192 -1.94 17.03 -7.91
N LEU A 193 -2.51 15.87 -7.52
CA LEU A 193 -3.95 15.70 -7.36
C LEU A 193 -4.45 16.21 -6.00
N PRO A 194 -5.59 16.92 -5.97
CA PRO A 194 -6.17 17.42 -4.73
C PRO A 194 -6.90 16.33 -3.94
N THR A 195 -6.93 16.49 -2.62
CA THR A 195 -7.75 15.69 -1.70
C THR A 195 -9.18 16.23 -1.56
N LYS A 196 -9.66 16.98 -2.55
CA LYS A 196 -10.95 17.66 -2.56
C LYS A 196 -11.97 16.93 -3.43
N MET A 197 -13.27 17.31 -3.23
CA MET A 197 -14.38 16.82 -4.04
C MET A 197 -14.36 17.42 -5.43
N GLY A 198 -14.62 16.58 -6.45
CA GLY A 198 -14.71 17.05 -7.83
C GLY A 198 -14.86 15.92 -8.85
N VAL A 199 -14.79 16.32 -10.11
CA VAL A 199 -14.77 15.45 -11.28
C VAL A 199 -13.33 15.33 -11.77
N TYR A 200 -12.91 14.14 -12.15
CA TYR A 200 -11.60 13.87 -12.71
C TYR A 200 -11.71 13.20 -14.08
N TYR A 201 -10.71 13.44 -14.92
CA TYR A 201 -10.65 13.00 -16.31
C TYR A 201 -9.34 12.27 -16.53
N ILE A 202 -9.40 11.03 -16.99
CA ILE A 202 -8.23 10.21 -17.26
C ILE A 202 -7.97 10.20 -18.76
N TYR A 203 -6.75 10.52 -19.18
CA TYR A 203 -6.32 10.60 -20.57
C TYR A 203 -5.35 9.49 -20.93
N ASN A 204 -5.41 9.03 -22.17
CA ASN A 204 -4.39 8.15 -22.76
C ASN A 204 -3.22 8.97 -23.37
N LYS A 205 -2.23 8.27 -23.93
CA LYS A 205 -1.05 8.89 -24.60
C LYS A 205 -1.43 9.76 -25.80
N LYS A 206 -2.60 9.52 -26.42
CA LYS A 206 -3.12 10.32 -27.54
C LYS A 206 -3.89 11.55 -27.10
N ASN A 207 -3.91 11.83 -25.79
CA ASN A 207 -4.66 12.91 -25.17
C ASN A 207 -6.19 12.78 -25.33
N GLU A 208 -6.71 11.55 -25.47
CA GLU A 208 -8.13 11.23 -25.50
C GLU A 208 -8.62 10.90 -24.10
N ILE A 209 -9.81 11.38 -23.73
CA ILE A 209 -10.42 11.05 -22.43
C ILE A 209 -10.92 9.60 -22.49
N ILE A 210 -10.32 8.74 -21.67
CA ILE A 210 -10.68 7.32 -21.57
C ILE A 210 -11.70 7.05 -20.47
N TYR A 211 -11.70 7.89 -19.42
CA TYR A 211 -12.60 7.76 -18.28
C TYR A 211 -12.89 9.11 -17.63
N ILE A 212 -14.13 9.31 -17.19
CA ILE A 212 -14.57 10.44 -16.37
C ILE A 212 -15.21 9.87 -15.10
N GLY A 213 -14.81 10.38 -13.94
CA GLY A 213 -15.38 9.97 -12.66
C GLY A 213 -15.51 11.12 -11.68
N SER A 214 -16.27 10.90 -10.63
CA SER A 214 -16.41 11.83 -9.52
C SER A 214 -16.05 11.22 -8.19
N SER A 215 -15.49 12.01 -7.28
CA SER A 215 -15.14 11.55 -5.94
C SER A 215 -15.18 12.69 -4.92
N LYS A 216 -15.40 12.33 -3.64
CA LYS A 216 -15.20 13.25 -2.51
C LYS A 216 -13.72 13.56 -2.27
N ASN A 217 -12.82 12.67 -2.73
CA ASN A 217 -11.37 12.80 -2.65
C ASN A 217 -10.77 12.24 -3.95
N ILE A 218 -10.40 13.15 -4.85
CA ILE A 218 -9.89 12.80 -6.19
C ILE A 218 -8.61 11.99 -6.09
N LYS A 219 -7.64 12.42 -5.26
CA LYS A 219 -6.36 11.73 -5.07
C LYS A 219 -6.56 10.27 -4.64
N LYS A 220 -7.41 10.05 -3.62
CA LYS A 220 -7.72 8.70 -3.13
C LYS A 220 -8.36 7.84 -4.21
N GLN A 221 -9.29 8.38 -4.99
CA GLN A 221 -10.01 7.65 -6.02
C GLN A 221 -9.08 7.20 -7.17
N ILE A 222 -8.15 8.05 -7.58
CA ILE A 222 -7.13 7.67 -8.58
C ILE A 222 -6.22 6.57 -8.04
N LEU A 223 -5.79 6.67 -6.77
CA LEU A 223 -5.03 5.59 -6.13
C LEU A 223 -5.83 4.28 -6.08
N ASP A 224 -7.13 4.34 -5.77
CA ASP A 224 -8.01 3.16 -5.76
C ASP A 224 -8.10 2.51 -7.16
N HIS A 225 -8.18 3.29 -8.24
CA HIS A 225 -8.10 2.77 -9.61
C HIS A 225 -6.78 2.07 -9.90
N LEU A 226 -5.65 2.61 -9.42
CA LEU A 226 -4.32 2.02 -9.64
C LEU A 226 -4.07 0.72 -8.86
N VAL A 227 -4.87 0.44 -7.82
CA VAL A 227 -4.76 -0.77 -6.98
C VAL A 227 -5.87 -1.77 -7.23
N SER A 228 -6.99 -1.36 -7.81
CA SER A 228 -8.19 -2.17 -8.00
C SER A 228 -7.99 -3.25 -9.08
N ASN A 229 -8.63 -4.41 -8.85
CA ASN A 229 -8.64 -5.54 -9.81
C ASN A 229 -9.83 -5.54 -10.76
N LYS A 230 -10.69 -4.52 -10.73
CA LYS A 230 -11.83 -4.40 -11.64
C LYS A 230 -11.34 -4.26 -13.08
N GLU A 231 -12.08 -4.81 -14.04
CA GLU A 231 -11.72 -4.75 -15.47
C GLU A 231 -11.50 -3.31 -15.95
N GLU A 232 -12.40 -2.40 -15.59
CA GLU A 232 -12.26 -0.97 -15.86
C GLU A 232 -10.95 -0.38 -15.30
N SER A 233 -10.61 -0.74 -14.06
CA SER A 233 -9.38 -0.26 -13.40
C SER A 233 -8.12 -0.84 -14.04
N LYS A 234 -8.17 -2.06 -14.57
CA LYS A 234 -7.04 -2.65 -15.31
C LYS A 234 -6.75 -1.90 -16.60
N VAL A 235 -7.79 -1.50 -17.33
CA VAL A 235 -7.64 -0.69 -18.54
C VAL A 235 -7.06 0.69 -18.18
N ILE A 236 -7.59 1.33 -17.13
CA ILE A 236 -7.04 2.59 -16.61
C ILE A 236 -5.55 2.45 -16.26
N GLN A 237 -5.16 1.37 -15.57
CA GLN A 237 -3.75 1.11 -15.19
C GLN A 237 -2.82 0.96 -16.40
N ASN A 238 -3.31 0.46 -17.52
CA ASN A 238 -2.52 0.26 -18.73
C ASN A 238 -2.44 1.53 -19.59
N ASP A 239 -3.54 2.26 -19.71
CA ASP A 239 -3.71 3.32 -20.72
C ASP A 239 -3.58 4.74 -20.14
N MET A 240 -3.67 4.91 -18.81
CA MET A 240 -3.57 6.21 -18.17
C MET A 240 -2.22 6.86 -18.47
N TYR A 241 -2.24 8.06 -19.03
CA TYR A 241 -1.07 8.88 -19.28
C TYR A 241 -1.09 10.20 -18.51
N ASN A 242 -2.28 10.80 -18.36
CA ASN A 242 -2.46 12.06 -17.63
C ASN A 242 -3.82 12.08 -16.92
N VAL A 243 -3.93 12.90 -15.89
CA VAL A 243 -5.17 13.13 -15.13
C VAL A 243 -5.37 14.63 -14.95
N THR A 244 -6.54 15.13 -15.34
CA THR A 244 -6.99 16.49 -14.99
C THR A 244 -8.20 16.42 -14.09
N TYR A 245 -8.55 17.54 -13.46
CA TYR A 245 -9.68 17.58 -12.54
C TYR A 245 -10.39 18.95 -12.53
N SER A 246 -11.60 18.93 -12.03
CA SER A 246 -12.41 20.14 -11.75
C SER A 246 -12.98 20.00 -10.34
N ILE A 247 -12.57 20.89 -9.45
CA ILE A 247 -13.10 20.93 -8.08
C ILE A 247 -14.53 21.49 -8.13
N THR A 248 -15.43 20.91 -7.33
CA THR A 248 -16.83 21.30 -7.25
C THR A 248 -17.22 21.59 -5.81
N GLY A 249 -18.18 22.53 -5.63
CA GLY A 249 -18.61 23.00 -4.30
C GLY A 249 -19.58 22.05 -3.56
N GLY A 250 -20.05 20.95 -4.18
CA GLY A 250 -21.02 20.07 -3.55
C GLY A 250 -21.32 18.80 -4.37
N LYS A 251 -21.90 17.79 -3.68
CA LYS A 251 -22.16 16.48 -4.27
C LYS A 251 -23.07 16.51 -5.50
N LEU A 252 -24.14 17.34 -5.45
CA LEU A 252 -25.08 17.46 -6.55
C LEU A 252 -24.40 18.03 -7.79
N LEU A 253 -23.68 19.15 -7.63
CA LEU A 253 -22.93 19.77 -8.74
C LEU A 253 -21.89 18.81 -9.33
N THR A 254 -21.22 18.02 -8.48
CA THR A 254 -20.25 17.01 -8.92
C THR A 254 -20.91 15.98 -9.82
N LEU A 255 -22.06 15.43 -9.41
CA LEU A 255 -22.79 14.42 -10.17
C LEU A 255 -23.36 14.97 -11.49
N LEU A 256 -23.92 16.18 -11.47
CA LEU A 256 -24.44 16.84 -12.67
C LEU A 256 -23.31 17.10 -13.67
N LYS A 257 -22.17 17.62 -13.20
CA LYS A 257 -20.99 17.86 -14.02
C LYS A 257 -20.44 16.55 -14.62
N GLU A 258 -20.26 15.49 -13.80
CA GLU A 258 -19.83 14.17 -14.29
C GLU A 258 -20.72 13.69 -15.42
N GLN A 259 -22.04 13.70 -15.21
CA GLN A 259 -23.00 13.20 -16.21
C GLN A 259 -22.98 14.03 -17.51
N ASN A 260 -22.93 15.36 -17.39
CA ASN A 260 -22.82 16.26 -18.54
C ASN A 260 -21.56 15.99 -19.35
N ASP A 261 -20.41 15.87 -18.64
CA ASP A 261 -19.12 15.69 -19.28
C ASP A 261 -18.97 14.29 -19.90
N ILE A 262 -19.57 13.25 -19.32
CA ILE A 262 -19.65 11.90 -19.93
C ILE A 262 -20.47 11.94 -21.20
N LYS A 263 -21.64 12.62 -21.22
CA LYS A 263 -22.48 12.77 -22.41
C LYS A 263 -21.76 13.52 -23.54
N LYS A 264 -21.02 14.58 -23.19
CA LYS A 264 -20.27 15.41 -24.13
C LYS A 264 -19.06 14.68 -24.73
N ASN A 265 -18.25 14.06 -23.89
CA ASN A 265 -16.97 13.48 -24.30
C ASN A 265 -17.06 11.99 -24.69
N LYS A 266 -18.09 11.28 -24.26
CA LYS A 266 -18.37 9.86 -24.55
C LYS A 266 -17.17 8.93 -24.35
N PRO A 267 -16.47 8.96 -23.18
CA PRO A 267 -15.28 8.14 -22.96
C PRO A 267 -15.64 6.65 -23.04
N TYR A 268 -14.74 5.85 -23.60
CA TYR A 268 -15.06 4.44 -23.90
C TYR A 268 -15.26 3.57 -22.65
N LEU A 269 -14.64 3.91 -21.52
CA LEU A 269 -14.81 3.19 -20.24
C LEU A 269 -16.11 3.56 -19.50
N ASN A 270 -16.80 4.63 -19.88
CA ASN A 270 -18.07 5.03 -19.26
C ASN A 270 -19.30 4.54 -20.03
N ASN A 271 -19.23 3.47 -20.80
CA ASN A 271 -20.31 3.00 -21.69
C ASN A 271 -21.66 2.83 -20.96
N SER A 272 -21.68 2.24 -19.76
CA SER A 272 -22.90 2.03 -18.97
C SER A 272 -23.55 3.33 -18.49
N LYS A 273 -22.79 4.42 -18.39
CA LYS A 273 -23.26 5.74 -17.92
C LYS A 273 -23.69 6.67 -19.07
N ARG A 274 -23.37 6.34 -20.32
CA ARG A 274 -23.70 7.18 -21.50
C ARG A 274 -25.20 7.33 -21.73
N TYR A 275 -25.97 6.32 -21.36
CA TYR A 275 -27.41 6.19 -21.67
C TYR A 275 -28.33 6.35 -20.47
N ARG A 276 -27.83 6.83 -19.31
CA ARG A 276 -28.71 7.13 -18.18
C ARG A 276 -29.62 8.30 -18.55
N ILE A 277 -30.88 7.98 -18.80
CA ILE A 277 -31.96 8.94 -18.94
C ILE A 277 -32.43 9.30 -17.53
N PHE A 278 -32.38 10.56 -17.18
CA PHE A 278 -33.00 11.03 -15.94
C PHE A 278 -34.53 11.03 -16.12
N PRO A 279 -35.29 10.28 -15.29
CA PRO A 279 -36.75 10.24 -15.40
C PRO A 279 -37.42 11.55 -15.00
N VAL A 280 -36.69 12.48 -14.40
CA VAL A 280 -37.20 13.77 -13.92
C VAL A 280 -36.25 14.89 -14.32
N GLY A 281 -36.79 15.97 -14.86
CA GLY A 281 -36.08 17.20 -15.21
C GLY A 281 -36.51 18.35 -14.27
N ILE A 282 -35.57 19.26 -13.99
CA ILE A 282 -35.88 20.52 -13.30
C ILE A 282 -36.01 21.60 -14.38
N LYS A 283 -37.19 22.22 -14.49
CA LYS A 283 -37.42 23.41 -15.32
C LYS A 283 -37.26 24.64 -14.42
N ILE A 284 -36.35 25.53 -14.78
CA ILE A 284 -36.21 26.83 -14.11
C ILE A 284 -36.92 27.85 -14.98
N GLU A 285 -38.03 28.41 -14.48
CA GLU A 285 -38.67 29.53 -15.09
C GLU A 285 -38.08 30.82 -14.47
N LYS A 286 -37.67 31.76 -15.32
CA LYS A 286 -37.36 33.12 -14.86
C LYS A 286 -38.69 33.84 -14.67
N ASP A 287 -38.98 34.25 -13.46
CA ASP A 287 -40.04 35.21 -13.23
C ASP A 287 -39.68 36.50 -13.95
N SER A 288 -40.61 36.96 -14.78
CA SER A 288 -40.53 38.18 -15.59
C SER A 288 -40.70 39.44 -14.72
#